data_760a04cc0126798b31e2a7959320f2c3
#
_entry.id   760a04cc0126798b31e2a7959320f2c3
#
_cell.length_a   1.000
_cell.length_b   1.000
_cell.length_c   1.000
_cell.angle_alpha   90.00
_cell.angle_beta   90.00
_cell.angle_gamma   90.00
#
_symmetry.space_group_name_H-M   'P 1'
#
loop_
_entity.id
_entity.type
_entity.pdbx_description
1 polymer ?
#
loop_
_entity_poly.entity_id
_entity_poly.type
_entity_poly.pdbx_seq_one_letter_code
_entity_poly.pdbx_strand_id
1 'polypeptide(L)'
;LDNTPPRKSVIYLFIANLLLWTCNSMYLINMPLFVINELHLGKELAGTLMGTAAGLEIPVMILAGYLTQYFSKKRLMMIALVSGLAFYSSLLFAEQTWQLIGLQMLNAIFIGITATIGMVYFQDLMPNKMGTATTLFSNAAKSSWIIGGPIAGIIAEIWHYNSVFYIAVALIFIR
;
A
#
# COMPACT_ATOMS: atom_id res chain seq x y z
N LEU A 1 -32.32 -17.11 5.45
CA LEU A 1 -31.51 -17.08 4.24
C LEU A 1 -30.07 -16.84 4.65
N ASP A 2 -29.24 -17.85 4.48
CA ASP A 2 -27.82 -17.85 4.86
C ASP A 2 -27.07 -16.94 3.88
N ASN A 3 -26.94 -15.64 4.23
CA ASN A 3 -26.18 -14.65 3.47
C ASN A 3 -24.67 -14.81 3.75
N THR A 4 -24.16 -16.03 3.70
CA THR A 4 -22.71 -16.23 3.73
C THR A 4 -22.13 -15.83 2.38
N PRO A 5 -21.11 -14.92 2.37
CA PRO A 5 -20.50 -14.51 1.11
C PRO A 5 -19.88 -15.72 0.41
N PRO A 6 -19.86 -15.75 -0.92
CA PRO A 6 -19.20 -16.82 -1.65
C PRO A 6 -17.73 -16.89 -1.25
N ARG A 7 -17.30 -18.03 -0.75
CA ARG A 7 -15.93 -18.26 -0.24
C ARG A 7 -14.85 -17.77 -1.21
N LYS A 8 -15.09 -17.90 -2.52
CA LYS A 8 -14.18 -17.43 -3.58
C LYS A 8 -13.98 -15.92 -3.52
N SER A 9 -15.03 -15.13 -3.33
CA SER A 9 -14.93 -13.65 -3.25
C SER A 9 -14.11 -13.19 -2.05
N VAL A 10 -14.25 -13.87 -0.91
CA VAL A 10 -13.44 -13.57 0.29
C VAL A 10 -11.97 -13.86 0.04
N ILE A 11 -11.67 -15.00 -0.61
CA ILE A 11 -10.29 -15.39 -0.93
C ILE A 11 -9.66 -14.39 -1.91
N TYR A 12 -10.37 -14.03 -2.99
CA TYR A 12 -9.86 -13.04 -3.95
C TYR A 12 -9.60 -11.69 -3.30
N LEU A 13 -10.52 -11.22 -2.46
CA LEU A 13 -10.34 -9.95 -1.74
C LEU A 13 -9.15 -10.02 -0.78
N PHE A 14 -8.97 -11.14 -0.08
CA PHE A 14 -7.84 -11.36 0.81
C PHE A 14 -6.50 -11.32 0.05
N ILE A 15 -6.40 -12.06 -1.06
CA ILE A 15 -5.19 -12.08 -1.90
C ILE A 15 -4.90 -10.68 -2.47
N ALA A 16 -5.92 -9.99 -2.98
CA ALA A 16 -5.75 -8.64 -3.52
C ALA A 16 -5.23 -7.66 -2.45
N ASN A 17 -5.80 -7.68 -1.25
CA ASN A 17 -5.29 -6.87 -0.13
C ASN A 17 -3.88 -7.28 0.30
N LEU A 18 -3.61 -8.57 0.39
CA LEU A 18 -2.29 -9.09 0.72
C LEU A 18 -1.22 -8.55 -0.25
N LEU A 19 -1.48 -8.57 -1.55
CA LEU A 19 -0.56 -8.05 -2.56
C LEU A 19 -0.33 -6.54 -2.41
N LEU A 20 -1.38 -5.76 -2.22
CA LEU A 20 -1.24 -4.30 -2.03
C LEU A 20 -0.47 -3.94 -0.77
N TRP A 21 -0.75 -4.63 0.35
CA TRP A 21 0.00 -4.43 1.58
C TRP A 21 1.44 -4.95 1.48
N THR A 22 1.70 -5.96 0.66
CA THR A 22 3.06 -6.44 0.39
C THR A 22 3.87 -5.36 -0.34
N CYS A 23 3.30 -4.67 -1.33
CA CYS A 23 3.96 -3.52 -1.96
C CYS A 23 4.34 -2.45 -0.93
N ASN A 24 3.41 -2.12 -0.03
CA ASN A 24 3.67 -1.14 1.02
C ASN A 24 4.75 -1.60 2.02
N SER A 25 4.70 -2.85 2.46
CA SER A 25 5.71 -3.38 3.41
C SER A 25 7.11 -3.44 2.77
N MET A 26 7.20 -3.83 1.50
CA MET A 26 8.46 -3.78 0.74
C MET A 26 9.00 -2.35 0.67
N TYR A 27 8.15 -1.37 0.39
CA TYR A 27 8.52 0.04 0.37
C TYR A 27 9.03 0.50 1.74
N LEU A 28 8.28 0.25 2.83
CA LEU A 28 8.64 0.70 4.17
C LEU A 28 9.99 0.12 4.65
N ILE A 29 10.31 -1.10 4.25
CA ILE A 29 11.56 -1.76 4.61
C ILE A 29 12.70 -1.26 3.72
N ASN A 30 12.46 -1.14 2.42
CA ASN A 30 13.49 -0.81 1.44
C ASN A 30 13.83 0.70 1.40
N MET A 31 12.87 1.57 1.64
CA MET A 31 13.03 3.02 1.46
C MET A 31 14.15 3.64 2.31
N PRO A 32 14.31 3.32 3.62
CA PRO A 32 15.43 3.82 4.40
C PRO A 32 16.78 3.37 3.83
N LEU A 33 16.88 2.12 3.41
CA LEU A 33 18.11 1.54 2.85
C LEU A 33 18.43 2.17 1.49
N PHE A 34 17.43 2.37 0.64
CA PHE A 34 17.56 3.05 -0.64
C PHE A 34 18.08 4.48 -0.49
N VAL A 35 17.49 5.27 0.41
CA VAL A 35 17.88 6.66 0.68
C VAL A 35 19.33 6.76 1.17
N ILE A 36 19.74 5.86 2.07
CA ILE A 36 21.05 5.90 2.71
C ILE A 36 22.13 5.30 1.81
N ASN A 37 21.89 4.11 1.26
CA ASN A 37 22.92 3.31 0.61
C ASN A 37 23.03 3.57 -0.89
N GLU A 38 21.94 3.94 -1.56
CA GLU A 38 21.94 4.13 -3.01
C GLU A 38 21.95 5.62 -3.38
N LEU A 39 21.13 6.43 -2.73
CA LEU A 39 21.10 7.87 -2.97
C LEU A 39 22.14 8.66 -2.15
N HIS A 40 22.77 8.02 -1.17
CA HIS A 40 23.75 8.67 -0.26
C HIS A 40 23.22 9.92 0.43
N LEU A 41 21.90 9.97 0.68
CA LEU A 41 21.25 11.07 1.40
C LEU A 41 21.24 10.81 2.91
N GLY A 42 21.03 11.86 3.70
CA GLY A 42 21.09 11.78 5.16
C GLY A 42 20.04 10.84 5.76
N LYS A 43 20.38 10.19 6.87
CA LYS A 43 19.48 9.27 7.61
C LYS A 43 18.18 9.97 8.07
N GLU A 44 18.26 11.25 8.35
CA GLU A 44 17.14 12.08 8.78
C GLU A 44 16.05 12.16 7.71
N LEU A 45 16.44 12.04 6.43
CA LEU A 45 15.49 12.05 5.32
C LEU A 45 14.57 10.83 5.35
N ALA A 46 15.09 9.65 5.68
CA ALA A 46 14.26 8.44 5.78
C ALA A 46 13.13 8.62 6.83
N GLY A 47 13.47 9.18 8.00
CA GLY A 47 12.49 9.52 9.03
C GLY A 47 11.49 10.58 8.57
N THR A 48 11.96 11.62 7.89
CA THR A 48 11.11 12.69 7.33
C THR A 48 10.12 12.13 6.30
N LEU A 49 10.56 11.26 5.40
CA LEU A 49 9.70 10.64 4.39
C LEU A 49 8.60 9.80 5.03
N MET A 50 8.96 8.95 6.02
CA MET A 50 7.98 8.13 6.73
C MET A 50 7.01 8.97 7.57
N GLY A 51 7.52 10.00 8.26
CA GLY A 51 6.68 10.92 9.01
C GLY A 51 5.73 11.72 8.12
N THR A 52 6.20 12.19 6.96
CA THR A 52 5.38 12.91 5.97
C THR A 52 4.31 11.99 5.39
N ALA A 53 4.66 10.75 5.02
CA ALA A 53 3.70 9.77 4.54
C ALA A 53 2.60 9.52 5.57
N ALA A 54 2.95 9.15 6.80
CA ALA A 54 2.00 8.88 7.87
C ALA A 54 1.12 10.11 8.19
N GLY A 55 1.70 11.30 8.21
CA GLY A 55 0.97 12.55 8.42
C GLY A 55 -0.06 12.86 7.33
N LEU A 56 0.27 12.56 6.07
CA LEU A 56 -0.63 12.73 4.93
C LEU A 56 -1.66 11.61 4.82
N GLU A 57 -1.35 10.39 5.24
CA GLU A 57 -2.29 9.26 5.22
C GLU A 57 -3.53 9.51 6.05
N ILE A 58 -3.40 10.12 7.24
CA ILE A 58 -4.52 10.38 8.15
C ILE A 58 -5.61 11.22 7.48
N PRO A 59 -5.34 12.44 6.95
CA PRO A 59 -6.35 13.22 6.25
C PRO A 59 -6.91 12.53 5.00
N VAL A 60 -6.08 11.77 4.28
CA VAL A 60 -6.53 11.01 3.10
C VAL A 60 -7.49 9.89 3.51
N MET A 61 -7.23 9.18 4.61
CA MET A 61 -8.15 8.15 5.12
C MET A 61 -9.51 8.74 5.49
N ILE A 62 -9.53 9.88 6.17
CA ILE A 62 -10.77 10.59 6.53
C ILE A 62 -11.52 11.02 5.26
N LEU A 63 -10.80 11.62 4.31
CA LEU A 63 -11.37 12.05 3.04
C LEU A 63 -11.89 10.86 2.23
N ALA A 64 -11.16 9.76 2.17
CA ALA A 64 -11.60 8.54 1.48
C ALA A 64 -12.90 8.00 2.07
N GLY A 65 -13.02 7.95 3.40
CA GLY A 65 -14.26 7.59 4.08
C GLY A 65 -15.42 8.50 3.70
N TYR A 66 -15.21 9.82 3.72
CA TYR A 66 -16.23 10.80 3.32
C TYR A 66 -16.64 10.66 1.84
N LEU A 67 -15.67 10.46 0.95
CA LEU A 67 -15.89 10.32 -0.49
C LEU A 67 -16.69 9.07 -0.87
N THR A 68 -16.82 8.07 0.01
CA THR A 68 -17.69 6.89 -0.25
C THR A 68 -19.17 7.27 -0.39
N GLN A 69 -19.56 8.42 0.09
CA GLN A 69 -20.94 8.94 -0.06
C GLN A 69 -21.23 9.44 -1.49
N TYR A 70 -20.20 9.88 -2.20
CA TYR A 70 -20.31 10.49 -3.54
C TYR A 70 -19.78 9.59 -4.66
N PHE A 71 -18.76 8.77 -4.36
CA PHE A 71 -18.10 7.93 -5.35
C PHE A 71 -18.21 6.46 -4.97
N SER A 72 -18.34 5.61 -5.99
CA SER A 72 -18.32 4.18 -5.77
C SER A 72 -16.95 3.74 -5.22
N LYS A 73 -16.95 2.77 -4.31
CA LYS A 73 -15.72 2.16 -3.76
C LYS A 73 -14.76 1.70 -4.85
N LYS A 74 -15.30 1.19 -5.97
CA LYS A 74 -14.49 0.79 -7.13
C LYS A 74 -13.72 1.96 -7.74
N ARG A 75 -14.35 3.15 -7.88
CA ARG A 75 -13.67 4.34 -8.41
C ARG A 75 -12.56 4.81 -7.47
N LEU A 76 -12.83 4.85 -6.16
CA LEU A 76 -11.83 5.22 -5.17
C LEU A 76 -10.65 4.25 -5.20
N MET A 77 -10.90 2.93 -5.29
CA MET A 77 -9.83 1.95 -5.39
C MET A 77 -9.03 2.09 -6.69
N MET A 78 -9.67 2.45 -7.81
CA MET A 78 -8.94 2.74 -9.06
C MET A 78 -8.03 3.97 -8.91
N ILE A 79 -8.47 5.02 -8.22
CA ILE A 79 -7.63 6.19 -7.90
C ILE A 79 -6.43 5.76 -7.07
N ALA A 80 -6.64 4.92 -6.05
CA ALA A 80 -5.55 4.38 -5.25
C ALA A 80 -4.53 3.62 -6.11
N LEU A 81 -4.98 2.72 -6.98
CA LEU A 81 -4.10 1.93 -7.85
C LEU A 81 -3.29 2.81 -8.80
N VAL A 82 -3.94 3.79 -9.44
CA VAL A 82 -3.25 4.74 -10.33
C VAL A 82 -2.23 5.57 -9.55
N SER A 83 -2.58 6.03 -8.35
CA SER A 83 -1.63 6.75 -7.48
C SER A 83 -0.45 5.87 -7.06
N GLY A 84 -0.69 4.61 -6.72
CA GLY A 84 0.36 3.65 -6.38
C GLY A 84 1.29 3.36 -7.55
N LEU A 85 0.75 3.14 -8.76
CA LEU A 85 1.53 2.98 -9.98
C LEU A 85 2.38 4.21 -10.27
N ALA A 86 1.78 5.41 -10.20
CA ALA A 86 2.50 6.67 -10.39
C ALA A 86 3.60 6.85 -9.34
N PHE A 87 3.32 6.54 -8.08
CA PHE A 87 4.28 6.63 -6.99
C PHE A 87 5.50 5.75 -7.23
N TYR A 88 5.31 4.43 -7.37
CA TYR A 88 6.42 3.50 -7.54
C TYR A 88 7.18 3.70 -8.85
N SER A 89 6.49 4.05 -9.93
CA SER A 89 7.15 4.38 -11.20
C SER A 89 7.99 5.66 -11.10
N SER A 90 7.51 6.67 -10.39
CA SER A 90 8.26 7.93 -10.20
C SER A 90 9.44 7.76 -9.25
N LEU A 91 9.38 6.83 -8.28
CA LEU A 91 10.51 6.53 -7.41
C LEU A 91 11.75 6.03 -8.19
N LEU A 92 11.55 5.38 -9.33
CA LEU A 92 12.66 4.89 -10.17
C LEU A 92 13.52 6.01 -10.75
N PHE A 93 12.98 7.22 -10.82
CA PHE A 93 13.63 8.40 -11.39
C PHE A 93 13.89 9.52 -10.36
N ALA A 94 13.51 9.30 -9.10
CA ALA A 94 13.63 10.29 -8.05
C ALA A 94 15.00 10.19 -7.37
N GLU A 95 15.82 11.23 -7.54
CA GLU A 95 17.15 11.32 -6.95
C GLU A 95 17.26 12.43 -5.91
N GLN A 96 16.36 13.40 -5.93
CA GLN A 96 16.43 14.60 -5.09
C GLN A 96 15.46 14.55 -3.92
N THR A 97 15.85 15.10 -2.79
CA THR A 97 15.05 15.14 -1.55
C THR A 97 13.65 15.71 -1.75
N TRP A 98 13.50 16.80 -2.48
CA TRP A 98 12.19 17.43 -2.71
C TRP A 98 11.25 16.55 -3.56
N GLN A 99 11.81 15.77 -4.51
CA GLN A 99 11.04 14.81 -5.30
C GLN A 99 10.50 13.69 -4.41
N LEU A 100 11.36 13.12 -3.58
CA LEU A 100 11.00 12.05 -2.64
C LEU A 100 9.91 12.49 -1.65
N ILE A 101 10.02 13.72 -1.13
CA ILE A 101 9.00 14.30 -0.22
C ILE A 101 7.69 14.54 -0.98
N GLY A 102 7.73 15.11 -2.18
CA GLY A 102 6.55 15.37 -3.00
C GLY A 102 5.79 14.08 -3.38
N LEU A 103 6.52 13.00 -3.65
CA LEU A 103 5.95 11.69 -3.96
C LEU A 103 5.18 11.08 -2.78
N GLN A 104 5.44 11.48 -1.53
CA GLN A 104 4.69 10.98 -0.37
C GLN A 104 3.19 11.32 -0.46
N MET A 105 2.80 12.35 -1.21
CA MET A 105 1.39 12.64 -1.47
C MET A 105 0.71 11.51 -2.27
N LEU A 106 1.36 10.99 -3.30
CA LEU A 106 0.86 9.85 -4.08
C LEU A 106 0.82 8.57 -3.24
N ASN A 107 1.84 8.35 -2.41
CA ASN A 107 1.88 7.24 -1.47
C ASN A 107 0.73 7.32 -0.47
N ALA A 108 0.49 8.49 0.13
CA ALA A 108 -0.60 8.70 1.08
C ALA A 108 -1.98 8.45 0.45
N ILE A 109 -2.20 8.89 -0.80
CA ILE A 109 -3.43 8.60 -1.55
C ILE A 109 -3.58 7.10 -1.77
N PHE A 110 -2.52 6.42 -2.22
CA PHE A 110 -2.53 4.98 -2.44
C PHE A 110 -2.86 4.21 -1.16
N ILE A 111 -2.11 4.44 -0.09
CA ILE A 111 -2.25 3.69 1.17
C ILE A 111 -3.51 4.10 1.92
N GLY A 112 -3.79 5.40 2.04
CA GLY A 112 -4.96 5.91 2.77
C GLY A 112 -6.28 5.40 2.18
N ILE A 113 -6.43 5.42 0.86
CA ILE A 113 -7.61 4.86 0.20
C ILE A 113 -7.63 3.33 0.32
N THR A 114 -6.50 2.65 0.09
CA THR A 114 -6.42 1.18 0.19
C THR A 114 -6.78 0.69 1.59
N ALA A 115 -6.29 1.34 2.63
CA ALA A 115 -6.59 1.00 4.02
C ALA A 115 -8.08 1.19 4.33
N THR A 116 -8.65 2.34 3.96
CA THR A 116 -10.05 2.67 4.26
C THR A 116 -11.01 1.82 3.45
N ILE A 117 -10.86 1.84 2.12
CA ILE A 117 -11.79 1.15 1.22
C ILE A 117 -11.60 -0.36 1.26
N GLY A 118 -10.36 -0.84 1.44
CA GLY A 118 -10.08 -2.26 1.61
C GLY A 118 -10.82 -2.85 2.80
N MET A 119 -10.77 -2.19 3.96
CA MET A 119 -11.52 -2.61 5.14
C MET A 119 -13.04 -2.63 4.89
N VAL A 120 -13.57 -1.57 4.26
CA VAL A 120 -15.00 -1.48 3.95
C VAL A 120 -15.45 -2.59 3.01
N TYR A 121 -14.64 -2.99 2.03
CA TYR A 121 -14.95 -4.13 1.16
C TYR A 121 -15.10 -5.44 1.91
N PHE A 122 -14.25 -5.73 2.91
CA PHE A 122 -14.40 -6.92 3.75
C PHE A 122 -15.67 -6.85 4.59
N GLN A 123 -15.99 -5.67 5.14
CA GLN A 123 -17.18 -5.47 5.95
C GLN A 123 -18.47 -5.60 5.13
N ASP A 124 -18.52 -5.06 3.92
CA ASP A 124 -19.64 -5.21 3.00
C ASP A 124 -19.87 -6.66 2.58
N LEU A 125 -18.77 -7.39 2.40
CA LEU A 125 -18.83 -8.79 2.02
C LEU A 125 -19.35 -9.69 3.16
N MET A 126 -19.16 -9.25 4.40
CA MET A 126 -19.53 -9.99 5.61
C MET A 126 -20.30 -9.13 6.62
N PRO A 127 -21.49 -8.59 6.26
CA PRO A 127 -22.22 -7.62 7.08
C PRO A 127 -22.63 -8.18 8.45
N ASN A 128 -22.88 -9.49 8.53
CA ASN A 128 -23.27 -10.17 9.77
C ASN A 128 -22.05 -10.67 10.60
N LYS A 129 -20.82 -10.46 10.13
CA LYS A 129 -19.58 -10.95 10.74
C LYS A 129 -18.49 -9.86 10.71
N MET A 130 -18.81 -8.65 11.15
CA MET A 130 -17.91 -7.48 11.09
C MET A 130 -16.56 -7.73 11.76
N GLY A 131 -16.56 -8.43 12.92
CA GLY A 131 -15.31 -8.80 13.59
C GLY A 131 -14.42 -9.72 12.73
N THR A 132 -15.01 -10.72 12.07
CA THR A 132 -14.28 -11.60 11.15
C THR A 132 -13.75 -10.83 9.95
N ALA A 133 -14.54 -9.91 9.38
CA ALA A 133 -14.14 -9.04 8.28
C ALA A 133 -12.90 -8.20 8.63
N THR A 134 -12.92 -7.53 9.77
CA THR A 134 -11.81 -6.73 10.26
C THR A 134 -10.58 -7.58 10.56
N THR A 135 -10.77 -8.78 11.12
CA THR A 135 -9.67 -9.72 11.38
C THR A 135 -9.00 -10.20 10.09
N LEU A 136 -9.78 -10.54 9.06
CA LEU A 136 -9.23 -10.95 7.76
C LEU A 136 -8.44 -9.82 7.10
N PHE A 137 -8.97 -8.60 7.11
CA PHE A 137 -8.25 -7.42 6.62
C PHE A 137 -6.92 -7.21 7.36
N SER A 138 -6.96 -7.22 8.70
CA SER A 138 -5.76 -7.05 9.54
C SER A 138 -4.75 -8.18 9.34
N ASN A 139 -5.22 -9.41 9.15
CA ASN A 139 -4.34 -10.56 8.89
C ASN A 139 -3.68 -10.45 7.51
N ALA A 140 -4.38 -9.96 6.48
CA ALA A 140 -3.76 -9.67 5.18
C ALA A 140 -2.63 -8.65 5.32
N ALA A 141 -2.86 -7.56 6.05
CA ALA A 141 -1.86 -6.54 6.31
C ALA A 141 -0.66 -7.07 7.12
N LYS A 142 -0.89 -7.87 8.18
CA LYS A 142 0.18 -8.47 8.98
C LYS A 142 0.98 -9.52 8.20
N SER A 143 0.29 -10.38 7.43
CA SER A 143 0.96 -11.39 6.60
C SER A 143 1.84 -10.77 5.52
N SER A 144 1.49 -9.57 5.04
CA SER A 144 2.28 -8.85 4.06
C SER A 144 3.67 -8.47 4.59
N TRP A 145 3.82 -8.19 5.88
CA TRP A 145 5.12 -7.91 6.50
C TRP A 145 6.01 -9.14 6.55
N ILE A 146 5.41 -10.32 6.80
CA ILE A 146 6.13 -11.60 6.82
C ILE A 146 6.63 -11.95 5.41
N ILE A 147 5.87 -11.61 4.37
CA ILE A 147 6.20 -11.91 2.98
C ILE A 147 7.07 -10.82 2.37
N GLY A 148 6.71 -9.55 2.56
CA GLY A 148 7.36 -8.40 1.93
C GLY A 148 8.78 -8.17 2.42
N GLY A 149 9.05 -8.41 3.71
CA GLY A 149 10.38 -8.24 4.29
C GLY A 149 11.45 -9.11 3.62
N PRO A 150 11.30 -10.44 3.65
CA PRO A 150 12.24 -11.35 2.98
C PRO A 150 12.35 -11.08 1.47
N ILE A 151 11.24 -10.79 0.78
CA ILE A 151 11.27 -10.48 -0.65
C ILE A 151 12.09 -9.21 -0.89
N ALA A 152 11.82 -8.11 -0.17
CA ALA A 152 12.56 -6.87 -0.31
C ALA A 152 14.05 -7.06 -0.01
N GLY A 153 14.40 -7.80 1.06
CA GLY A 153 15.77 -8.09 1.45
C GLY A 153 16.53 -8.88 0.39
N ILE A 154 15.96 -9.99 -0.09
CA ILE A 154 16.58 -10.84 -1.13
C ILE A 154 16.77 -10.05 -2.43
N ILE A 155 15.79 -9.27 -2.84
CA ILE A 155 15.88 -8.49 -4.09
C ILE A 155 16.95 -7.41 -3.97
N ALA A 156 16.98 -6.68 -2.85
CA ALA A 156 17.97 -5.63 -2.62
C ALA A 156 19.40 -6.18 -2.57
N GLU A 157 19.60 -7.41 -2.03
CA GLU A 157 20.88 -8.07 -1.94
C GLU A 157 21.38 -8.59 -3.30
N ILE A 158 20.48 -9.18 -4.13
CA ILE A 158 20.87 -9.81 -5.40
C ILE A 158 21.01 -8.77 -6.53
N TRP A 159 20.13 -7.76 -6.56
CA TRP A 159 20.12 -6.79 -7.66
C TRP A 159 20.46 -5.36 -7.19
N HIS A 160 19.55 -4.60 -6.70
CA HIS A 160 19.74 -3.25 -6.16
C HIS A 160 18.45 -2.82 -5.45
N TYR A 161 18.51 -1.83 -4.57
CA TYR A 161 17.34 -1.31 -3.86
C TYR A 161 16.23 -0.81 -4.80
N ASN A 162 16.59 -0.24 -5.96
CA ASN A 162 15.66 0.17 -7.02
C ASN A 162 14.82 -0.98 -7.57
N SER A 163 15.36 -2.20 -7.62
CA SER A 163 14.67 -3.36 -8.18
C SER A 163 13.41 -3.75 -7.40
N VAL A 164 13.36 -3.41 -6.11
CA VAL A 164 12.17 -3.60 -5.26
C VAL A 164 10.98 -2.81 -5.80
N PHE A 165 11.21 -1.59 -6.31
CA PHE A 165 10.15 -0.75 -6.86
C PHE A 165 9.60 -1.27 -8.18
N TYR A 166 10.43 -1.88 -9.05
CA TYR A 166 9.95 -2.56 -10.27
C TYR A 166 8.98 -3.71 -9.94
N ILE A 167 9.29 -4.47 -8.89
CA ILE A 167 8.41 -5.56 -8.45
C ILE A 167 7.12 -5.01 -7.84
N ALA A 168 7.18 -3.92 -7.08
CA ALA A 168 5.97 -3.27 -6.56
C ALA A 168 5.05 -2.80 -7.71
N VAL A 169 5.60 -2.21 -8.78
CA VAL A 169 4.84 -1.86 -9.99
C VAL A 169 4.20 -3.10 -10.60
N ALA A 170 4.97 -4.18 -10.79
CA ALA A 170 4.45 -5.42 -11.38
C ALA A 170 3.32 -6.03 -10.55
N LEU A 171 3.44 -6.06 -9.21
CA LEU A 171 2.41 -6.58 -8.32
C LEU A 171 1.09 -5.81 -8.40
N ILE A 172 1.14 -4.49 -8.61
CA ILE A 172 -0.06 -3.67 -8.78
C ILE A 172 -0.73 -3.96 -10.13
N PHE A 173 0.03 -4.31 -11.18
CA PHE A 173 -0.51 -4.64 -12.50
C PHE A 173 -1.20 -6.01 -12.57
N ILE A 174 -0.83 -6.97 -11.74
CA ILE A 174 -1.37 -8.35 -11.75
C ILE A 174 -2.85 -8.41 -11.31
N ARG A 175 -3.42 -7.33 -10.84
CA ARG A 175 -4.81 -7.24 -10.39
C ARG A 175 -5.75 -6.87 -11.53
#